data_c40cdacbd9905b2efbb8abd0d8b3fa00
#
_entry.id   c40cdacbd9905b2efbb8abd0d8b3fa00
#
_cell.length_a   1.000
_cell.length_b   1.000
_cell.length_c   1.000
_cell.angle_alpha   90.00
_cell.angle_beta   90.00
_cell.angle_gamma   90.00
#
_symmetry.space_group_name_H-M   'P 1'
#
loop_
_entity.id
_entity.type
_entity.pdbx_description
1 polymer ?
#
loop_
_entity_poly.entity_id
_entity_poly.type
_entity_poly.pdbx_seq_one_letter_code
_entity_poly.pdbx_strand_id
1 'polypeptide(L)'
;MRRELLKDAYNLEDKVTINGQFKKRFFYLIELTTFSLMKGENNFFGLFSMQMKREINTKLLWPVGTTVSLSHFVLHFNPFLFLNCNLEQMKALIKHEIYHIMFGHIKREKQLIKKYSNFIVNTALDISINQYIENLPPWSSTIEKVNLSFKCDLPYEKNAEYYAKEIKKAMDKLTTEDGKKKITNEEAMKNSTNVKIEEYKIENAHDIWSLNKDNFDLEHLKELTKKTANNASKGKAPTSIQKALKDLNRKAEIPWNEYLRRIIGTQPMGYKKTITRKDRRQPNRLDIRGRLPDHKIKLLIALDISGSMSDEDIQKVMVEVFDIVKNYSSDITIIESDNTIRRVYKVRRQGDVKKKLDTRGGTAFSPVFQYIYDNKLRDHILIYFTDGMGEEKLKVKPINCKTLWVLTGAEETLSLREPFGEIKKLSGKKVKKNDVTIALQDMKEIIKDWACAANQYI
;
A
#
# COMPACT_ATOMS: atom_id res chain seq x y z
N MET A 1 -17.02 35.52 13.46
CA MET A 1 -17.58 34.20 13.23
C MET A 1 -16.90 33.09 14.06
N ARG A 2 -15.58 32.72 13.86
CA ARG A 2 -14.91 31.68 14.68
C ARG A 2 -14.98 31.99 16.19
N ARG A 3 -14.61 33.19 16.61
CA ARG A 3 -14.68 33.63 18.04
C ARG A 3 -16.07 33.57 18.63
N GLU A 4 -17.09 33.88 17.87
CA GLU A 4 -18.50 33.78 18.29
C GLU A 4 -18.92 32.33 18.43
N LEU A 5 -18.59 31.49 17.41
CA LEU A 5 -18.84 30.04 17.47
C LEU A 5 -18.15 29.39 18.67
N LEU A 6 -16.93 29.84 18.99
CA LEU A 6 -16.21 29.35 20.16
C LEU A 6 -16.92 29.69 21.46
N LYS A 7 -17.43 30.94 21.59
CA LYS A 7 -18.25 31.33 22.75
C LYS A 7 -19.54 30.52 22.82
N ASP A 8 -20.20 30.33 21.67
CA ASP A 8 -21.42 29.52 21.61
C ASP A 8 -21.14 28.05 21.98
N ALA A 9 -19.97 27.52 21.60
CA ALA A 9 -19.55 26.17 21.95
C ALA A 9 -19.34 26.00 23.46
N TYR A 10 -18.63 26.92 24.12
CA TYR A 10 -18.46 26.87 25.58
C TYR A 10 -19.80 26.98 26.35
N ASN A 11 -20.77 27.72 25.82
CA ASN A 11 -22.11 27.79 26.41
C ASN A 11 -22.93 26.49 26.17
N LEU A 12 -22.50 25.62 25.28
CA LEU A 12 -23.14 24.34 24.94
C LEU A 12 -22.52 23.15 25.66
N GLU A 13 -21.35 23.32 26.31
CA GLU A 13 -20.66 22.22 27.03
C GLU A 13 -21.54 21.53 28.06
N ASP A 14 -22.49 22.27 28.67
CA ASP A 14 -23.47 21.74 29.62
C ASP A 14 -24.71 21.10 28.98
N LYS A 15 -24.86 21.15 27.64
CA LYS A 15 -26.03 20.63 26.93
C LYS A 15 -25.63 19.64 25.82
N VAL A 16 -26.03 18.40 25.99
CA VAL A 16 -25.73 17.24 25.12
C VAL A 16 -26.19 17.37 23.65
N THR A 17 -26.99 18.39 23.31
CA THR A 17 -27.58 18.55 21.97
C THR A 17 -27.07 19.80 21.26
N ILE A 18 -26.33 19.57 20.16
CA ILE A 18 -25.87 20.64 19.27
C ILE A 18 -27.08 21.22 18.53
N ASN A 19 -27.32 22.50 18.72
CA ASN A 19 -28.40 23.28 18.05
C ASN A 19 -28.18 23.27 16.52
N GLY A 20 -29.25 23.12 15.74
CA GLY A 20 -29.22 23.14 14.27
C GLY A 20 -28.62 24.42 13.67
N GLN A 21 -28.79 25.56 14.35
CA GLN A 21 -28.22 26.86 13.93
C GLN A 21 -26.69 26.87 14.10
N PHE A 22 -26.18 26.36 15.24
CA PHE A 22 -24.76 26.21 15.46
C PHE A 22 -24.14 25.28 14.40
N LYS A 23 -24.78 24.14 14.11
CA LYS A 23 -24.35 23.17 13.10
C LYS A 23 -24.19 23.81 11.71
N LYS A 24 -25.19 24.62 11.29
CA LYS A 24 -25.11 25.33 9.99
C LYS A 24 -23.95 26.32 9.94
N ARG A 25 -23.79 27.16 11.00
CA ARG A 25 -22.68 28.13 11.10
C ARG A 25 -21.33 27.46 11.17
N PHE A 26 -21.22 26.33 11.86
CA PHE A 26 -19.98 25.55 11.96
C PHE A 26 -19.59 24.96 10.60
N PHE A 27 -20.51 24.33 9.88
CA PHE A 27 -20.22 23.81 8.55
C PHE A 27 -19.89 24.92 7.55
N TYR A 28 -20.50 26.06 7.65
CA TYR A 28 -20.13 27.24 6.84
C TYR A 28 -18.67 27.68 7.12
N LEU A 29 -18.21 27.64 8.37
CA LEU A 29 -16.80 27.90 8.70
C LEU A 29 -15.87 26.86 8.02
N ILE A 30 -16.24 25.57 8.04
CA ILE A 30 -15.48 24.53 7.37
C ILE A 30 -15.45 24.75 5.85
N GLU A 31 -16.54 25.18 5.26
CA GLU A 31 -16.59 25.55 3.83
C GLU A 31 -15.64 26.70 3.51
N LEU A 32 -15.66 27.76 4.29
CA LEU A 32 -14.71 28.89 4.13
C LEU A 32 -13.26 28.43 4.26
N THR A 33 -12.97 27.53 5.20
CA THR A 33 -11.64 26.95 5.36
C THR A 33 -11.24 26.12 4.13
N THR A 34 -12.16 25.30 3.60
CA THR A 34 -11.96 24.52 2.38
C THR A 34 -11.75 25.42 1.16
N PHE A 35 -12.54 26.50 1.02
CA PHE A 35 -12.33 27.51 -0.03
C PHE A 35 -10.97 28.19 0.08
N SER A 36 -10.53 28.47 1.29
CA SER A 36 -9.19 29.04 1.51
C SER A 36 -8.08 28.07 1.07
N LEU A 37 -8.25 26.76 1.28
CA LEU A 37 -7.34 25.73 0.75
C LEU A 37 -7.35 25.69 -0.78
N MET A 38 -8.48 25.95 -1.42
CA MET A 38 -8.58 25.97 -2.90
C MET A 38 -7.90 27.18 -3.53
N LYS A 39 -7.83 28.31 -2.82
CA LYS A 39 -7.16 29.52 -3.31
C LYS A 39 -5.64 29.47 -3.20
N GLY A 40 -5.09 28.55 -2.40
CA GLY A 40 -3.64 28.39 -2.20
C GLY A 40 -2.94 27.73 -3.39
N GLU A 41 -1.62 27.74 -3.37
CA GLU A 41 -0.79 27.11 -4.41
C GLU A 41 -1.07 25.60 -4.57
N ASN A 42 -1.47 24.94 -3.50
CA ASN A 42 -1.78 23.51 -3.45
C ASN A 42 -3.30 23.29 -3.28
N ASN A 43 -4.08 23.66 -4.29
CA ASN A 43 -5.54 23.55 -4.25
C ASN A 43 -6.08 22.11 -4.28
N PHE A 44 -5.21 21.10 -4.48
CA PHE A 44 -5.54 19.69 -4.39
C PHE A 44 -6.30 19.35 -3.10
N PHE A 45 -5.80 19.81 -1.95
CA PHE A 45 -6.43 19.51 -0.65
C PHE A 45 -7.84 20.07 -0.52
N GLY A 46 -8.09 21.26 -1.04
CA GLY A 46 -9.42 21.84 -1.08
C GLY A 46 -10.37 21.02 -1.94
N LEU A 47 -9.95 20.65 -3.16
CA LEU A 47 -10.72 19.82 -4.09
C LEU A 47 -10.95 18.39 -3.53
N PHE A 48 -9.99 17.83 -2.82
CA PHE A 48 -10.14 16.54 -2.16
C PHE A 48 -11.16 16.63 -1.01
N SER A 49 -11.01 17.62 -0.13
CA SER A 49 -11.90 17.85 1.01
C SER A 49 -13.37 18.09 0.58
N MET A 50 -13.60 18.70 -0.58
CA MET A 50 -14.96 18.90 -1.11
C MET A 50 -15.69 17.60 -1.43
N GLN A 51 -14.98 16.53 -1.72
CA GLN A 51 -15.55 15.22 -2.04
C GLN A 51 -15.83 14.39 -0.78
N MET A 52 -15.38 14.85 0.39
CA MET A 52 -15.59 14.16 1.66
C MET A 52 -16.90 14.63 2.32
N LYS A 53 -17.61 13.70 2.93
CA LYS A 53 -18.71 14.06 3.84
C LYS A 53 -18.14 14.68 5.11
N ARG A 54 -18.94 15.49 5.76
CA ARG A 54 -18.60 16.22 6.99
C ARG A 54 -19.61 15.91 8.07
N GLU A 55 -19.12 15.49 9.22
CA GLU A 55 -19.95 15.14 10.37
C GLU A 55 -19.38 15.77 11.64
N ILE A 56 -20.26 16.10 12.58
CA ILE A 56 -19.88 16.55 13.90
C ILE A 56 -19.86 15.34 14.83
N ASN A 57 -18.74 15.16 15.53
CA ASN A 57 -18.56 14.13 16.53
C ASN A 57 -17.93 14.73 17.79
N THR A 58 -18.75 15.03 18.78
CA THR A 58 -18.31 15.63 20.06
C THR A 58 -17.55 14.66 20.95
N LYS A 59 -17.64 13.35 20.67
CA LYS A 59 -16.92 12.31 21.41
C LYS A 59 -15.50 12.08 20.88
N LEU A 60 -15.16 12.69 19.73
CA LEU A 60 -13.83 12.60 19.17
C LEU A 60 -12.83 13.29 20.10
N LEU A 61 -11.76 12.60 20.48
CA LEU A 61 -10.72 13.15 21.36
C LEU A 61 -9.75 14.09 20.64
N TRP A 62 -9.89 14.22 19.31
CA TRP A 62 -9.08 15.06 18.44
C TRP A 62 -9.94 16.06 17.67
N PRO A 63 -9.37 17.18 17.22
CA PRO A 63 -10.15 18.20 16.49
C PRO A 63 -10.80 17.69 15.22
N VAL A 64 -10.10 16.82 14.49
CA VAL A 64 -10.54 16.22 13.22
C VAL A 64 -10.12 14.76 13.19
N GLY A 65 -10.87 13.91 12.52
CA GLY A 65 -10.53 12.53 12.24
C GLY A 65 -11.29 12.03 11.02
N THR A 66 -10.77 10.99 10.37
CA THR A 66 -11.34 10.45 9.14
C THR A 66 -11.84 9.03 9.31
N THR A 67 -13.01 8.73 8.75
CA THR A 67 -13.48 7.36 8.57
C THR A 67 -13.79 7.09 7.10
N VAL A 68 -13.92 5.81 6.77
CA VAL A 68 -14.26 5.35 5.43
C VAL A 68 -15.69 4.81 5.42
N SER A 69 -16.49 5.25 4.47
CA SER A 69 -17.80 4.69 4.14
C SER A 69 -17.71 3.92 2.82
N LEU A 70 -18.76 3.18 2.46
CA LEU A 70 -18.79 2.39 1.22
C LEU A 70 -18.50 3.20 -0.06
N SER A 71 -18.83 4.47 -0.09
CA SER A 71 -18.72 5.29 -1.31
C SER A 71 -17.92 6.59 -1.17
N HIS A 72 -17.53 6.95 0.04
CA HIS A 72 -16.86 8.23 0.32
C HIS A 72 -16.11 8.20 1.65
N PHE A 73 -15.16 9.13 1.79
CA PHE A 73 -14.52 9.43 3.06
C PHE A 73 -15.39 10.40 3.88
N VAL A 74 -15.34 10.27 5.19
CA VAL A 74 -16.07 11.13 6.12
C VAL A 74 -15.07 11.83 7.03
N LEU A 75 -15.08 13.17 7.06
CA LEU A 75 -14.36 13.98 8.03
C LEU A 75 -15.26 14.23 9.24
N HIS A 76 -14.82 13.76 10.38
CA HIS A 76 -15.45 14.00 11.67
C HIS A 76 -14.76 15.16 12.36
N PHE A 77 -15.54 16.11 12.87
CA PHE A 77 -15.03 17.28 13.56
C PHE A 77 -15.54 17.29 15.00
N ASN A 78 -14.63 17.49 15.96
CA ASN A 78 -15.02 17.93 17.28
C ASN A 78 -15.02 19.47 17.31
N PRO A 79 -16.19 20.14 17.35
CA PRO A 79 -16.26 21.60 17.29
C PRO A 79 -15.51 22.29 18.42
N PHE A 80 -15.54 21.71 19.63
CA PHE A 80 -14.91 22.29 20.81
C PHE A 80 -13.39 22.38 20.65
N LEU A 81 -12.78 21.33 20.09
CA LEU A 81 -11.34 21.27 19.86
C LEU A 81 -10.94 22.01 18.58
N PHE A 82 -11.73 21.86 17.51
CA PHE A 82 -11.41 22.45 16.21
C PHE A 82 -11.48 23.99 16.22
N LEU A 83 -12.45 24.57 16.95
CA LEU A 83 -12.60 26.02 17.06
C LEU A 83 -11.48 26.70 17.88
N ASN A 84 -10.72 25.95 18.69
CA ASN A 84 -9.53 26.46 19.37
C ASN A 84 -8.38 26.74 18.41
N CYS A 85 -8.36 26.07 17.24
CA CYS A 85 -7.35 26.26 16.21
C CYS A 85 -7.56 27.57 15.44
N ASN A 86 -6.48 28.22 15.01
CA ASN A 86 -6.56 29.34 14.06
C ASN A 86 -6.82 28.84 12.63
N LEU A 87 -7.05 29.74 11.67
CA LEU A 87 -7.40 29.33 10.29
C LEU A 87 -6.30 28.51 9.62
N GLU A 88 -5.03 28.85 9.80
CA GLU A 88 -3.91 28.11 9.21
C GLU A 88 -3.78 26.72 9.84
N GLN A 89 -3.97 26.60 11.15
CA GLN A 89 -4.01 25.31 11.84
C GLN A 89 -5.21 24.46 11.40
N MET A 90 -6.40 25.06 11.20
CA MET A 90 -7.55 24.35 10.66
C MET A 90 -7.27 23.76 9.27
N LYS A 91 -6.61 24.55 8.40
CA LYS A 91 -6.16 24.09 7.09
C LYS A 91 -5.14 22.96 7.20
N ALA A 92 -4.18 23.09 8.11
CA ALA A 92 -3.17 22.09 8.36
C ALA A 92 -3.77 20.76 8.83
N LEU A 93 -4.76 20.78 9.71
CA LEU A 93 -5.45 19.59 10.20
C LEU A 93 -6.24 18.89 9.08
N ILE A 94 -6.90 19.63 8.18
CA ILE A 94 -7.58 19.03 7.03
C ILE A 94 -6.55 18.39 6.07
N LYS A 95 -5.41 19.03 5.83
CA LYS A 95 -4.31 18.45 5.03
C LYS A 95 -3.80 17.16 5.66
N HIS A 96 -3.61 17.13 6.97
CA HIS A 96 -3.16 15.99 7.74
C HIS A 96 -4.04 14.76 7.51
N GLU A 97 -5.36 14.90 7.64
CA GLU A 97 -6.30 13.80 7.38
C GLU A 97 -6.24 13.30 5.92
N ILE A 98 -6.10 14.21 4.97
CA ILE A 98 -5.97 13.83 3.56
C ILE A 98 -4.66 13.11 3.29
N TYR A 99 -3.56 13.50 3.94
CA TYR A 99 -2.30 12.77 3.85
C TYR A 99 -2.42 11.34 4.39
N HIS A 100 -3.11 11.12 5.52
CA HIS A 100 -3.38 9.78 6.03
C HIS A 100 -4.11 8.90 5.01
N ILE A 101 -5.08 9.45 4.30
CA ILE A 101 -5.78 8.74 3.23
C ILE A 101 -4.82 8.42 2.08
N MET A 102 -4.08 9.43 1.59
CA MET A 102 -3.21 9.30 0.43
C MET A 102 -2.06 8.32 0.65
N PHE A 103 -1.51 8.27 1.87
CA PHE A 103 -0.46 7.32 2.26
C PHE A 103 -0.99 5.97 2.79
N GLY A 104 -2.31 5.77 2.76
CA GLY A 104 -2.96 4.51 3.15
C GLY A 104 -2.80 4.14 4.63
N HIS A 105 -2.63 5.13 5.51
CA HIS A 105 -2.34 4.94 6.93
C HIS A 105 -3.43 4.20 7.68
N ILE A 106 -4.71 4.39 7.32
CA ILE A 106 -5.86 3.68 7.93
C ILE A 106 -5.68 2.16 7.93
N LYS A 107 -5.01 1.65 6.88
CA LYS A 107 -4.71 0.21 6.79
C LYS A 107 -3.39 -0.15 7.47
N ARG A 108 -2.36 0.68 7.28
CA ARG A 108 -1.00 0.42 7.79
C ARG A 108 -0.98 0.36 9.31
N GLU A 109 -1.81 1.17 9.97
CA GLU A 109 -2.02 1.14 11.40
C GLU A 109 -2.35 -0.26 11.91
N LYS A 110 -3.35 -0.95 11.31
CA LYS A 110 -3.75 -2.32 11.72
C LYS A 110 -2.60 -3.33 11.71
N GLN A 111 -1.61 -3.12 10.86
CA GLN A 111 -0.43 -4.01 10.77
C GLN A 111 0.65 -3.62 11.78
N LEU A 112 0.84 -2.31 12.00
CA LEU A 112 1.85 -1.79 12.89
C LEU A 112 1.50 -2.04 14.36
N ILE A 113 0.23 -1.93 14.75
CA ILE A 113 -0.27 -2.21 16.11
C ILE A 113 0.05 -3.64 16.56
N LYS A 114 0.13 -4.60 15.64
CA LYS A 114 0.53 -5.97 15.98
C LYS A 114 1.97 -6.10 16.46
N LYS A 115 2.82 -5.12 16.17
CA LYS A 115 4.27 -5.14 16.45
C LYS A 115 4.73 -4.07 17.40
N TYR A 116 3.98 -2.98 17.51
CA TYR A 116 4.36 -1.79 18.26
C TYR A 116 3.17 -1.30 19.10
N SER A 117 3.43 -0.55 20.17
CA SER A 117 2.37 0.09 20.95
C SER A 117 1.64 1.18 20.13
N ASN A 118 0.38 1.47 20.46
CA ASN A 118 -0.41 2.51 19.81
C ASN A 118 0.33 3.86 19.81
N PHE A 119 1.01 4.19 20.89
CA PHE A 119 1.82 5.41 20.96
C PHE A 119 2.90 5.48 19.88
N ILE A 120 3.69 4.40 19.71
CA ILE A 120 4.73 4.33 18.68
C ILE A 120 4.12 4.41 17.28
N VAL A 121 3.02 3.69 17.06
CA VAL A 121 2.34 3.63 15.76
C VAL A 121 1.80 5.00 15.39
N ASN A 122 1.01 5.62 16.27
CA ASN A 122 0.40 6.93 16.00
C ASN A 122 1.48 8.00 15.79
N THR A 123 2.50 8.03 16.65
CA THR A 123 3.63 8.95 16.48
C THR A 123 4.33 8.76 15.14
N ALA A 124 4.60 7.51 14.74
CA ALA A 124 5.30 7.21 13.48
C ALA A 124 4.46 7.56 12.24
N LEU A 125 3.15 7.28 12.28
CA LEU A 125 2.21 7.66 11.21
C LEU A 125 2.17 9.18 11.06
N ASP A 126 2.04 9.91 12.17
CA ASP A 126 1.94 11.37 12.18
C ASP A 126 3.21 12.04 11.69
N ILE A 127 4.39 11.68 12.21
CA ILE A 127 5.65 12.33 11.80
C ILE A 127 5.99 12.04 10.34
N SER A 128 5.53 10.91 9.80
CA SER A 128 5.76 10.57 8.40
C SER A 128 5.06 11.51 7.42
N ILE A 129 3.96 12.15 7.84
CA ILE A 129 3.19 13.10 7.03
C ILE A 129 3.34 14.54 7.49
N ASN A 130 3.53 14.79 8.79
CA ASN A 130 3.64 16.13 9.36
C ASN A 130 4.84 16.92 8.82
N GLN A 131 5.89 16.23 8.37
CA GLN A 131 7.03 16.85 7.69
C GLN A 131 6.68 17.58 6.38
N TYR A 132 5.50 17.33 5.80
CA TYR A 132 4.99 17.97 4.57
C TYR A 132 3.96 19.06 4.85
N ILE A 133 3.63 19.34 6.12
CA ILE A 133 2.53 20.22 6.50
C ILE A 133 3.06 21.37 7.34
N GLU A 134 2.88 22.58 6.85
CA GLU A 134 3.18 23.81 7.58
C GLU A 134 2.02 24.20 8.49
N ASN A 135 2.32 25.03 9.51
CA ASN A 135 1.33 25.60 10.45
C ASN A 135 0.52 24.57 11.24
N LEU A 136 1.11 23.43 11.53
CA LEU A 136 0.48 22.46 12.43
C LEU A 136 0.28 23.05 13.83
N PRO A 137 -0.77 22.63 14.57
CA PRO A 137 -0.93 23.01 15.97
C PRO A 137 0.30 22.63 16.82
N PRO A 138 0.59 23.39 17.90
CA PRO A 138 1.77 23.16 18.73
C PRO A 138 1.86 21.77 19.38
N TRP A 139 0.72 21.10 19.55
CA TRP A 139 0.65 19.77 20.13
C TRP A 139 0.87 18.64 19.10
N SER A 140 0.98 18.95 17.81
CA SER A 140 1.23 17.94 16.79
C SER A 140 2.63 17.32 16.91
N SER A 141 2.73 16.03 16.64
CA SER A 141 4.00 15.30 16.60
C SER A 141 4.83 15.72 15.38
N THR A 142 6.08 16.12 15.59
CA THR A 142 7.04 16.41 14.50
C THR A 142 8.33 15.62 14.70
N ILE A 143 9.13 15.46 13.65
CA ILE A 143 10.40 14.74 13.71
C ILE A 143 11.32 15.37 14.74
N GLU A 144 11.40 16.71 14.78
CA GLU A 144 12.25 17.45 15.71
C GLU A 144 11.86 17.19 17.16
N LYS A 145 10.56 17.19 17.47
CA LYS A 145 10.05 16.92 18.83
C LYS A 145 10.38 15.49 19.25
N VAL A 146 10.18 14.54 18.33
CA VAL A 146 10.49 13.13 18.61
C VAL A 146 11.99 12.93 18.81
N ASN A 147 12.84 13.56 17.98
CA ASN A 147 14.29 13.54 18.13
C ASN A 147 14.73 14.09 19.49
N LEU A 148 14.14 15.21 19.90
CA LEU A 148 14.42 15.82 21.19
C LEU A 148 13.96 14.94 22.36
N SER A 149 12.75 14.38 22.28
CA SER A 149 12.14 13.58 23.37
C SER A 149 12.84 12.25 23.59
N PHE A 150 13.24 11.57 22.49
CA PHE A 150 13.83 10.23 22.55
C PHE A 150 15.35 10.23 22.33
N LYS A 151 15.99 11.42 22.26
CA LYS A 151 17.44 11.56 22.03
C LYS A 151 17.90 10.74 20.81
N CYS A 152 17.15 10.78 19.74
CA CYS A 152 17.45 10.09 18.48
C CYS A 152 17.62 11.07 17.34
N ASP A 153 18.12 10.61 16.20
CA ASP A 153 18.28 11.40 14.97
C ASP A 153 17.54 10.70 13.83
N LEU A 154 16.26 11.06 13.68
CA LEU A 154 15.40 10.51 12.66
C LEU A 154 15.54 11.36 11.38
N PRO A 155 15.94 10.76 10.26
CA PRO A 155 16.02 11.46 8.98
C PRO A 155 14.65 11.78 8.43
N TYR A 156 14.55 12.86 7.64
CA TYR A 156 13.34 13.19 6.88
C TYR A 156 13.06 12.20 5.76
N GLU A 157 11.86 12.27 5.19
CA GLU A 157 11.41 11.53 4.02
C GLU A 157 11.47 10.01 4.18
N LYS A 158 11.32 9.52 5.42
CA LYS A 158 11.14 8.10 5.70
C LYS A 158 9.68 7.76 5.94
N ASN A 159 9.41 6.48 5.88
CA ASN A 159 8.09 5.92 6.05
C ASN A 159 7.72 5.64 7.53
N ALA A 160 6.45 5.45 7.78
CA ALA A 160 5.94 5.17 9.11
C ALA A 160 6.57 3.92 9.74
N GLU A 161 6.81 2.86 8.94
CA GLU A 161 7.43 1.62 9.42
C GLU A 161 8.89 1.83 9.86
N TYR A 162 9.64 2.64 9.12
CA TYR A 162 10.98 3.02 9.51
C TYR A 162 10.95 3.79 10.83
N TYR A 163 10.10 4.81 10.92
CA TYR A 163 9.98 5.61 12.13
C TYR A 163 9.53 4.77 13.33
N ALA A 164 8.52 3.89 13.16
CA ALA A 164 8.07 3.00 14.24
C ALA A 164 9.21 2.11 14.77
N LYS A 165 10.04 1.58 13.87
CA LYS A 165 11.20 0.76 14.24
C LYS A 165 12.26 1.54 15.00
N GLU A 166 12.61 2.73 14.52
CA GLU A 166 13.68 3.53 15.13
C GLU A 166 13.21 4.17 16.46
N ILE A 167 11.96 4.63 16.56
CA ILE A 167 11.37 5.11 17.83
C ILE A 167 11.39 3.98 18.87
N LYS A 168 10.97 2.76 18.49
CA LYS A 168 11.04 1.62 19.41
C LYS A 168 12.46 1.37 19.91
N LYS A 169 13.45 1.35 19.02
CA LYS A 169 14.86 1.18 19.40
C LYS A 169 15.36 2.28 20.35
N ALA A 170 14.96 3.54 20.09
CA ALA A 170 15.34 4.66 20.95
C ALA A 170 14.72 4.52 22.35
N MET A 171 13.44 4.13 22.43
CA MET A 171 12.76 3.86 23.69
C MET A 171 13.40 2.71 24.46
N ASP A 172 13.72 1.61 23.78
CA ASP A 172 14.37 0.44 24.40
C ASP A 172 15.75 0.81 24.97
N LYS A 173 16.51 1.70 24.32
CA LYS A 173 17.80 2.21 24.84
C LYS A 173 17.62 3.07 26.09
N LEU A 174 16.66 3.99 26.09
CA LEU A 174 16.39 4.84 27.26
C LEU A 174 15.94 4.02 28.49
N THR A 175 15.20 2.93 28.28
CA THR A 175 14.80 2.03 29.38
C THR A 175 15.95 1.22 29.93
N THR A 176 17.02 0.98 29.18
CA THR A 176 18.21 0.23 29.63
C THR A 176 19.24 1.13 30.33
N GLU A 177 19.34 2.41 29.95
CA GLU A 177 20.30 3.35 30.55
C GLU A 177 19.84 3.87 31.93
N ASP A 178 18.55 4.08 32.15
CA ASP A 178 17.97 4.60 33.40
C ASP A 178 17.39 3.50 34.32
N GLY A 179 18.02 2.39 34.46
CA GLY A 179 17.63 1.15 35.14
C GLY A 179 16.77 1.19 36.42
N LYS A 180 16.02 2.26 36.72
CA LYS A 180 15.09 2.40 37.86
C LYS A 180 13.84 3.27 37.67
N LYS A 181 13.64 3.94 36.54
CA LYS A 181 12.38 4.65 36.27
C LYS A 181 11.80 4.14 34.96
N LYS A 182 10.67 3.43 35.02
CA LYS A 182 9.76 3.35 33.88
C LYS A 182 9.27 4.77 33.58
N ILE A 183 9.95 5.45 32.65
CA ILE A 183 9.44 6.69 32.11
C ILE A 183 8.20 6.28 31.33
N THR A 184 7.03 6.70 31.76
CA THR A 184 5.79 6.47 31.01
C THR A 184 5.92 7.23 29.69
N ASN A 185 5.42 6.64 28.60
CA ASN A 185 5.48 7.19 27.23
C ASN A 185 5.03 8.66 27.17
N GLU A 186 4.15 9.06 28.08
CA GLU A 186 3.63 10.43 28.22
C GLU A 186 4.64 11.39 28.86
N GLU A 187 5.47 10.95 29.82
CA GLU A 187 6.44 11.81 30.53
C GLU A 187 7.61 12.21 29.62
N ALA A 188 8.04 11.35 28.71
CA ALA A 188 9.10 11.68 27.77
C ALA A 188 8.73 12.84 26.82
N MET A 189 7.45 12.93 26.42
CA MET A 189 6.97 14.03 25.58
C MET A 189 6.53 15.27 26.36
N LYS A 190 6.06 15.13 27.61
CA LYS A 190 5.67 16.25 28.46
C LYS A 190 6.83 17.17 28.81
N ASN A 191 8.05 16.64 28.92
CA ASN A 191 9.24 17.42 29.27
C ASN A 191 9.75 18.31 28.12
N SER A 192 9.27 18.14 26.89
CA SER A 192 9.73 18.88 25.72
C SER A 192 8.81 20.02 25.27
N THR A 193 7.62 20.15 25.87
CA THR A 193 6.67 21.21 25.51
C THR A 193 6.04 21.82 26.75
N ASN A 194 6.26 23.13 26.96
CA ASN A 194 5.61 23.94 28.01
C ASN A 194 4.09 24.17 27.76
N VAL A 195 3.42 23.32 27.01
CA VAL A 195 1.99 23.40 26.73
C VAL A 195 1.28 22.36 27.59
N LYS A 196 0.20 22.75 28.25
CA LYS A 196 -0.71 21.83 28.96
C LYS A 196 -1.28 20.80 27.96
N ILE A 197 -0.58 19.68 27.77
CA ILE A 197 -0.93 18.59 26.84
C ILE A 197 -1.85 17.58 27.56
N GLU A 198 -2.45 17.93 28.68
CA GLU A 198 -3.33 17.02 29.43
C GLU A 198 -4.59 16.59 28.66
N GLU A 199 -4.99 17.31 27.59
CA GLU A 199 -6.20 17.05 26.83
C GLU A 199 -5.98 16.15 25.59
N TYR A 200 -4.75 16.03 25.04
CA TYR A 200 -4.49 15.31 23.78
C TYR A 200 -3.59 14.10 24.00
N LYS A 201 -4.17 12.92 24.22
CA LYS A 201 -3.43 11.66 24.33
C LYS A 201 -3.11 11.11 22.94
N ILE A 202 -1.84 11.12 22.55
CA ILE A 202 -1.35 10.61 21.26
C ILE A 202 -1.74 9.14 21.05
N GLU A 203 -1.85 8.37 22.11
CA GLU A 203 -2.28 6.96 22.05
C GLU A 203 -3.65 6.78 21.42
N ASN A 204 -4.53 7.78 21.53
CA ASN A 204 -5.91 7.76 21.02
C ASN A 204 -6.09 8.60 19.75
N ALA A 205 -5.00 9.04 19.11
CA ALA A 205 -5.05 9.95 17.96
C ALA A 205 -5.90 9.39 16.80
N HIS A 206 -5.85 8.09 16.58
CA HIS A 206 -6.51 7.44 15.46
C HIS A 206 -7.61 6.45 15.89
N ASP A 207 -8.08 6.52 17.14
CA ASP A 207 -9.11 5.59 17.65
C ASP A 207 -10.37 5.54 16.78
N ILE A 208 -10.70 6.66 16.09
CA ILE A 208 -11.83 6.72 15.17
C ILE A 208 -11.70 5.73 14.01
N TRP A 209 -10.48 5.30 13.65
CA TRP A 209 -10.27 4.32 12.58
C TRP A 209 -10.75 2.92 12.96
N SER A 210 -10.85 2.62 14.26
CA SER A 210 -11.44 1.37 14.74
C SER A 210 -12.93 1.23 14.39
N LEU A 211 -13.63 2.36 14.13
CA LEU A 211 -15.00 2.39 13.65
C LEU A 211 -15.12 1.94 12.19
N ASN A 212 -14.01 1.92 11.44
CA ASN A 212 -13.96 1.30 10.12
C ASN A 212 -14.07 -0.21 10.29
N LYS A 213 -15.31 -0.72 10.30
CA LYS A 213 -15.63 -2.14 10.48
C LYS A 213 -14.83 -3.00 9.49
N ASP A 214 -14.44 -4.19 9.93
CA ASP A 214 -13.50 -5.11 9.28
C ASP A 214 -13.82 -5.57 7.85
N ASN A 215 -14.88 -5.05 7.23
CA ASN A 215 -15.42 -5.49 5.95
C ASN A 215 -14.99 -4.65 4.74
N PHE A 216 -14.09 -3.67 4.89
CA PHE A 216 -13.58 -2.98 3.70
C PHE A 216 -12.48 -3.79 3.03
N ASP A 217 -12.80 -4.28 1.84
CA ASP A 217 -11.81 -4.83 0.94
C ASP A 217 -10.76 -3.75 0.63
N LEU A 218 -9.52 -4.13 0.72
CA LEU A 218 -8.34 -3.31 0.42
C LEU A 218 -8.39 -2.68 -0.96
N GLU A 219 -8.91 -3.43 -1.90
CA GLU A 219 -9.06 -2.99 -3.28
C GLU A 219 -10.08 -1.85 -3.37
N HIS A 220 -11.17 -1.98 -2.63
CA HIS A 220 -12.19 -0.94 -2.54
C HIS A 220 -11.64 0.37 -1.96
N LEU A 221 -10.90 0.31 -0.87
CA LEU A 221 -10.25 1.50 -0.28
C LEU A 221 -9.28 2.16 -1.26
N LYS A 222 -8.48 1.37 -1.97
CA LYS A 222 -7.56 1.86 -2.99
C LYS A 222 -8.30 2.52 -4.17
N GLU A 223 -9.36 1.89 -4.67
CA GLU A 223 -10.17 2.44 -5.76
C GLU A 223 -10.87 3.74 -5.35
N LEU A 224 -11.41 3.79 -4.14
CA LEU A 224 -12.01 5.00 -3.59
C LEU A 224 -10.97 6.12 -3.46
N THR A 225 -9.80 5.84 -2.91
CA THR A 225 -8.69 6.78 -2.81
C THR A 225 -8.28 7.28 -4.19
N LYS A 226 -8.09 6.37 -5.14
CA LYS A 226 -7.72 6.69 -6.52
C LYS A 226 -8.76 7.58 -7.20
N LYS A 227 -10.05 7.26 -7.09
CA LYS A 227 -11.15 8.04 -7.67
C LYS A 227 -11.17 9.46 -7.09
N THR A 228 -11.14 9.58 -5.76
CA THR A 228 -11.18 10.87 -5.07
C THR A 228 -9.94 11.71 -5.40
N ALA A 229 -8.76 11.08 -5.37
CA ALA A 229 -7.50 11.75 -5.66
C ALA A 229 -7.38 12.19 -7.13
N ASN A 230 -7.82 11.37 -8.10
CA ASN A 230 -7.82 11.75 -9.51
C ASN A 230 -8.77 12.92 -9.79
N ASN A 231 -9.93 12.96 -9.15
CA ASN A 231 -10.84 14.12 -9.25
C ASN A 231 -10.20 15.39 -8.69
N ALA A 232 -9.47 15.27 -7.58
CA ALA A 232 -8.75 16.38 -6.96
C ALA A 232 -7.48 16.79 -7.74
N SER A 233 -6.88 15.90 -8.53
CA SER A 233 -5.65 16.14 -9.30
C SER A 233 -5.82 17.14 -10.46
N LYS A 234 -7.05 17.58 -10.74
CA LYS A 234 -7.30 18.73 -11.61
C LYS A 234 -6.69 20.03 -11.06
N GLY A 235 -6.37 20.06 -9.77
CA GLY A 235 -5.65 21.12 -9.10
C GLY A 235 -4.14 20.83 -8.98
N LYS A 236 -3.38 21.85 -8.53
CA LYS A 236 -1.95 21.70 -8.20
C LYS A 236 -1.80 20.89 -6.92
N ALA A 237 -1.06 19.80 -6.98
CA ALA A 237 -0.75 18.94 -5.83
C ALA A 237 0.74 19.08 -5.46
N PRO A 238 1.10 19.00 -4.17
CA PRO A 238 2.49 18.94 -3.73
C PRO A 238 3.23 17.74 -4.34
N THR A 239 4.55 17.80 -4.39
CA THR A 239 5.40 16.74 -4.97
C THR A 239 5.17 15.38 -4.30
N SER A 240 5.01 15.36 -2.97
CA SER A 240 4.68 14.16 -2.19
C SER A 240 3.37 13.50 -2.65
N ILE A 241 2.32 14.30 -2.85
CA ILE A 241 1.03 13.82 -3.36
C ILE A 241 1.13 13.40 -4.84
N GLN A 242 1.90 14.12 -5.67
CA GLN A 242 2.10 13.74 -7.07
C GLN A 242 2.75 12.36 -7.19
N LYS A 243 3.72 12.06 -6.32
CA LYS A 243 4.35 10.73 -6.26
C LYS A 243 3.30 9.66 -5.91
N ALA A 244 2.54 9.87 -4.83
CA ALA A 244 1.47 8.95 -4.42
C ALA A 244 0.41 8.75 -5.53
N LEU A 245 0.03 9.83 -6.25
CA LEU A 245 -0.89 9.74 -7.40
C LEU A 245 -0.32 8.92 -8.56
N LYS A 246 0.96 9.08 -8.89
CA LYS A 246 1.62 8.26 -9.92
C LYS A 246 1.56 6.79 -9.56
N ASP A 247 1.81 6.46 -8.30
CA ASP A 247 1.81 5.09 -7.82
C ASP A 247 0.40 4.47 -7.80
N LEU A 248 -0.61 5.25 -7.37
CA LEU A 248 -2.01 4.82 -7.42
C LEU A 248 -2.51 4.57 -8.86
N ASN A 249 -1.99 5.33 -9.84
CA ASN A 249 -2.40 5.24 -11.23
C ASN A 249 -1.53 4.31 -12.08
N ARG A 250 -0.48 3.71 -11.52
CA ARG A 250 0.39 2.80 -12.26
C ARG A 250 -0.39 1.61 -12.77
N LYS A 251 -0.27 1.37 -14.07
CA LYS A 251 -0.90 0.22 -14.76
C LYS A 251 0.21 -0.74 -15.18
N ALA A 252 -0.13 -2.04 -15.25
CA ALA A 252 0.72 -3.02 -15.90
C ALA A 252 0.98 -2.62 -17.35
N GLU A 253 2.20 -2.80 -17.83
CA GLU A 253 2.60 -2.45 -19.21
C GLU A 253 2.13 -3.50 -20.20
N ILE A 254 2.03 -4.76 -19.76
CA ILE A 254 1.57 -5.87 -20.60
C ILE A 254 0.06 -6.09 -20.39
N PRO A 255 -0.74 -6.14 -21.45
CA PRO A 255 -2.17 -6.45 -21.33
C PRO A 255 -2.36 -7.97 -21.10
N TRP A 256 -2.14 -8.41 -19.86
CA TRP A 256 -2.14 -9.82 -19.47
C TRP A 256 -3.42 -10.56 -19.82
N ASN A 257 -4.57 -9.89 -19.74
CA ASN A 257 -5.87 -10.46 -20.13
C ASN A 257 -5.89 -10.94 -21.57
N GLU A 258 -5.38 -10.11 -22.48
CA GLU A 258 -5.37 -10.44 -23.91
C GLU A 258 -4.25 -11.43 -24.22
N TYR A 259 -3.09 -11.21 -23.63
CA TYR A 259 -1.92 -12.03 -23.86
C TYR A 259 -2.12 -13.49 -23.40
N LEU A 260 -2.59 -13.69 -22.18
CA LEU A 260 -2.82 -15.04 -21.65
C LEU A 260 -4.00 -15.71 -22.34
N ARG A 261 -5.10 -14.99 -22.71
CA ARG A 261 -6.18 -15.56 -23.53
C ARG A 261 -5.68 -16.09 -24.86
N ARG A 262 -4.77 -15.37 -25.52
CA ARG A 262 -4.17 -15.83 -26.79
C ARG A 262 -3.33 -17.10 -26.60
N ILE A 263 -2.53 -17.18 -25.57
CA ILE A 263 -1.73 -18.37 -25.27
C ILE A 263 -2.62 -19.55 -24.90
N ILE A 264 -3.65 -19.34 -24.10
CA ILE A 264 -4.58 -20.37 -23.59
C ILE A 264 -5.42 -20.94 -24.73
N GLY A 265 -5.94 -20.10 -25.63
CA GLY A 265 -6.75 -20.52 -26.77
C GLY A 265 -6.05 -21.52 -27.69
N THR A 266 -4.73 -21.67 -27.57
CA THR A 266 -3.91 -22.56 -28.41
C THR A 266 -3.59 -23.91 -27.78
N GLN A 267 -4.01 -24.19 -26.51
CA GLN A 267 -3.75 -25.49 -25.86
C GLN A 267 -4.97 -26.01 -25.08
N PRO A 268 -5.34 -27.31 -25.27
CA PRO A 268 -6.29 -27.98 -24.38
C PRO A 268 -5.59 -28.26 -23.04
N MET A 269 -6.06 -27.63 -21.97
CA MET A 269 -5.46 -27.71 -20.62
C MET A 269 -6.06 -28.81 -19.75
N GLY A 270 -6.26 -29.99 -20.30
CA GLY A 270 -6.79 -31.11 -19.55
C GLY A 270 -8.30 -31.34 -19.75
N TYR A 271 -8.82 -32.37 -19.12
CA TYR A 271 -10.22 -32.76 -19.23
C TYR A 271 -10.80 -33.00 -17.83
N LYS A 272 -11.96 -32.43 -17.56
CA LYS A 272 -12.76 -32.72 -16.39
C LYS A 272 -13.79 -33.78 -16.71
N LYS A 273 -13.90 -34.83 -15.89
CA LYS A 273 -14.98 -35.81 -16.01
C LYS A 273 -16.34 -35.17 -15.65
N THR A 274 -17.34 -35.34 -16.49
CA THR A 274 -18.65 -34.73 -16.31
C THR A 274 -19.77 -35.70 -16.60
N ILE A 275 -20.89 -35.50 -15.93
CA ILE A 275 -22.13 -36.26 -16.15
C ILE A 275 -22.93 -35.66 -17.32
N THR A 276 -22.69 -34.41 -17.68
CA THR A 276 -23.46 -33.70 -18.70
C THR A 276 -23.05 -34.08 -20.13
N ARG A 277 -21.98 -34.81 -20.35
CA ARG A 277 -21.57 -35.35 -21.65
C ARG A 277 -21.36 -36.86 -21.56
N LYS A 278 -21.82 -37.59 -22.59
CA LYS A 278 -21.57 -39.01 -22.78
C LYS A 278 -20.09 -39.24 -23.13
N ASP A 279 -19.56 -40.40 -22.73
CA ASP A 279 -18.20 -40.79 -23.20
C ASP A 279 -18.20 -41.00 -24.70
N ARG A 280 -17.23 -40.42 -25.39
CA ARG A 280 -17.16 -40.43 -26.86
C ARG A 280 -16.84 -41.82 -27.44
N ARG A 281 -16.16 -42.69 -26.66
CA ARG A 281 -15.79 -44.03 -27.07
C ARG A 281 -16.85 -45.09 -26.75
N GLN A 282 -17.71 -44.80 -25.78
CA GLN A 282 -18.80 -45.70 -25.33
C GLN A 282 -20.10 -44.89 -25.08
N PRO A 283 -20.71 -44.37 -26.14
CA PRO A 283 -21.85 -43.43 -26.00
C PRO A 283 -23.13 -44.09 -25.42
N ASN A 284 -23.20 -45.40 -25.48
CA ASN A 284 -24.35 -46.17 -24.98
C ASN A 284 -24.25 -46.53 -23.49
N ARG A 285 -23.08 -46.33 -22.88
CA ARG A 285 -22.89 -46.56 -21.44
C ARG A 285 -23.05 -45.25 -20.65
N LEU A 286 -24.21 -45.11 -20.00
CA LEU A 286 -24.57 -43.91 -19.23
C LEU A 286 -23.85 -43.81 -17.87
N ASP A 287 -23.28 -44.93 -17.41
CA ASP A 287 -22.48 -45.01 -16.19
C ASP A 287 -21.07 -44.39 -16.36
N ILE A 288 -20.62 -44.24 -17.58
CA ILE A 288 -19.29 -43.66 -17.86
C ILE A 288 -19.40 -42.16 -18.07
N ARG A 289 -18.71 -41.41 -17.23
CA ARG A 289 -18.64 -39.94 -17.31
C ARG A 289 -17.84 -39.49 -18.52
N GLY A 290 -18.46 -38.61 -19.33
CA GLY A 290 -17.79 -37.96 -20.44
C GLY A 290 -16.69 -36.95 -19.97
N ARG A 291 -15.97 -36.41 -20.93
CA ARG A 291 -14.88 -35.46 -20.68
C ARG A 291 -15.25 -34.07 -21.21
N LEU A 292 -15.11 -33.05 -20.36
CA LEU A 292 -15.18 -31.64 -20.76
C LEU A 292 -13.77 -31.05 -20.72
N PRO A 293 -13.36 -30.20 -21.68
CA PRO A 293 -12.12 -29.47 -21.56
C PRO A 293 -12.11 -28.69 -20.23
N ASP A 294 -11.06 -28.84 -19.44
CA ASP A 294 -10.86 -28.05 -18.24
C ASP A 294 -10.03 -26.82 -18.61
N HIS A 295 -10.59 -25.64 -18.41
CA HIS A 295 -9.98 -24.36 -18.74
C HIS A 295 -9.20 -23.74 -17.57
N LYS A 296 -8.85 -24.55 -16.55
CA LYS A 296 -7.99 -24.07 -15.47
C LYS A 296 -6.56 -23.88 -15.97
N ILE A 297 -6.12 -22.64 -15.95
CA ILE A 297 -4.78 -22.26 -16.31
C ILE A 297 -3.85 -22.59 -15.15
N LYS A 298 -2.73 -23.23 -15.43
CA LYS A 298 -1.65 -23.44 -14.49
C LYS A 298 -0.49 -22.54 -14.89
N LEU A 299 -0.22 -21.52 -14.08
CA LEU A 299 0.84 -20.55 -14.30
C LEU A 299 2.02 -20.83 -13.37
N LEU A 300 3.22 -20.81 -13.96
CA LEU A 300 4.48 -20.73 -13.22
C LEU A 300 5.06 -19.34 -13.47
N ILE A 301 5.33 -18.60 -12.41
CA ILE A 301 5.97 -17.30 -12.49
C ILE A 301 7.36 -17.45 -11.85
N ALA A 302 8.40 -17.40 -12.67
CA ALA A 302 9.77 -17.37 -12.18
C ALA A 302 10.21 -15.92 -12.01
N LEU A 303 10.73 -15.60 -10.84
CA LEU A 303 11.27 -14.29 -10.49
C LEU A 303 12.77 -14.43 -10.29
N ASP A 304 13.53 -13.73 -11.12
CA ASP A 304 14.95 -13.55 -10.91
C ASP A 304 15.16 -12.58 -9.74
N ILE A 305 15.86 -13.07 -8.73
CA ILE A 305 16.18 -12.29 -7.53
C ILE A 305 17.68 -12.05 -7.38
N SER A 306 18.42 -12.14 -8.48
CA SER A 306 19.85 -11.92 -8.54
C SER A 306 20.24 -10.48 -8.15
N GLY A 307 21.52 -10.29 -7.85
CA GLY A 307 22.06 -8.99 -7.43
C GLY A 307 22.07 -7.93 -8.54
N SER A 308 21.95 -8.33 -9.82
CA SER A 308 21.87 -7.45 -11.00
C SER A 308 20.52 -6.75 -11.14
N MET A 309 19.44 -7.36 -10.61
CA MET A 309 18.10 -6.78 -10.61
C MET A 309 18.00 -5.58 -9.68
N SER A 310 17.77 -4.39 -10.24
CA SER A 310 17.53 -3.19 -9.44
C SER A 310 16.20 -3.27 -8.66
N ASP A 311 16.12 -2.54 -7.56
CA ASP A 311 14.86 -2.44 -6.80
C ASP A 311 13.70 -1.88 -7.65
N GLU A 312 14.01 -1.04 -8.65
CA GLU A 312 13.03 -0.49 -9.59
C GLU A 312 12.47 -1.55 -10.54
N ASP A 313 13.33 -2.43 -11.03
CA ASP A 313 12.93 -3.50 -11.94
C ASP A 313 12.08 -4.53 -11.23
N ILE A 314 12.43 -4.85 -9.98
CA ILE A 314 11.62 -5.73 -9.13
C ILE A 314 10.22 -5.14 -8.91
N GLN A 315 10.12 -3.83 -8.71
CA GLN A 315 8.80 -3.19 -8.54
C GLN A 315 7.96 -3.24 -9.82
N LYS A 316 8.58 -3.05 -10.98
CA LYS A 316 7.88 -3.23 -12.27
C LYS A 316 7.36 -4.67 -12.38
N VAL A 317 8.22 -5.64 -12.11
CA VAL A 317 7.86 -7.06 -12.10
C VAL A 317 6.70 -7.34 -11.16
N MET A 318 6.72 -6.80 -9.94
CA MET A 318 5.66 -7.03 -8.97
C MET A 318 4.32 -6.42 -9.42
N VAL A 319 4.32 -5.27 -10.11
CA VAL A 319 3.11 -4.70 -10.72
C VAL A 319 2.51 -5.64 -11.75
N GLU A 320 3.35 -6.23 -12.62
CA GLU A 320 2.92 -7.21 -13.63
C GLU A 320 2.37 -8.49 -12.97
N VAL A 321 3.07 -9.02 -11.96
CA VAL A 321 2.64 -10.20 -11.20
C VAL A 321 1.29 -9.96 -10.54
N PHE A 322 1.09 -8.80 -9.92
CA PHE A 322 -0.20 -8.45 -9.30
C PHE A 322 -1.33 -8.35 -10.32
N ASP A 323 -1.06 -7.81 -11.51
CA ASP A 323 -2.07 -7.74 -12.57
C ASP A 323 -2.43 -9.14 -13.09
N ILE A 324 -1.45 -10.04 -13.22
CA ILE A 324 -1.71 -11.44 -13.57
C ILE A 324 -2.59 -12.11 -12.50
N VAL A 325 -2.22 -12.00 -11.23
CA VAL A 325 -2.95 -12.63 -10.12
C VAL A 325 -4.37 -12.08 -9.98
N LYS A 326 -4.57 -10.79 -10.24
CA LYS A 326 -5.88 -10.14 -10.18
C LYS A 326 -6.84 -10.68 -11.25
N ASN A 327 -6.32 -10.88 -12.45
CA ASN A 327 -7.13 -11.21 -13.61
C ASN A 327 -7.40 -12.72 -13.77
N TYR A 328 -6.66 -13.57 -13.05
CA TYR A 328 -6.75 -15.03 -13.17
C TYR A 328 -6.87 -15.70 -11.80
N SER A 329 -8.01 -16.35 -11.56
CA SER A 329 -8.29 -17.16 -10.37
C SER A 329 -7.76 -18.61 -10.50
N SER A 330 -6.57 -18.78 -11.08
CA SER A 330 -5.97 -20.07 -11.42
C SER A 330 -4.89 -20.49 -10.42
N ASP A 331 -4.43 -21.73 -10.50
CA ASP A 331 -3.30 -22.21 -9.70
C ASP A 331 -2.00 -21.54 -10.20
N ILE A 332 -1.59 -20.47 -9.53
CA ILE A 332 -0.33 -19.75 -9.82
C ILE A 332 0.72 -20.20 -8.82
N THR A 333 1.87 -20.64 -9.34
CA THR A 333 3.04 -20.97 -8.52
C THR A 333 4.14 -19.98 -8.82
N ILE A 334 4.65 -19.31 -7.79
CA ILE A 334 5.79 -18.39 -7.89
C ILE A 334 7.05 -19.13 -7.47
N ILE A 335 8.10 -19.01 -8.29
CA ILE A 335 9.43 -19.56 -8.08
C ILE A 335 10.40 -18.38 -8.01
N GLU A 336 11.02 -18.16 -6.87
CA GLU A 336 12.10 -17.19 -6.71
C GLU A 336 13.43 -17.90 -6.83
N SER A 337 14.26 -17.48 -7.78
CA SER A 337 15.55 -18.09 -8.08
C SER A 337 16.64 -17.06 -8.32
N ASP A 338 17.84 -17.44 -7.93
CA ASP A 338 19.12 -16.85 -8.35
C ASP A 338 19.96 -17.96 -9.05
N ASN A 339 21.10 -18.32 -8.52
CA ASN A 339 21.86 -19.52 -8.95
C ASN A 339 21.14 -20.83 -8.58
N THR A 340 20.18 -20.77 -7.65
CA THR A 340 19.40 -21.89 -7.13
C THR A 340 17.97 -21.44 -6.86
N ILE A 341 17.06 -22.41 -6.71
CA ILE A 341 15.70 -22.07 -6.26
C ILE A 341 15.75 -21.74 -4.78
N ARG A 342 15.35 -20.53 -4.43
CA ARG A 342 15.31 -20.05 -3.04
C ARG A 342 13.96 -20.29 -2.38
N ARG A 343 12.89 -20.10 -3.13
CA ARG A 343 11.55 -20.25 -2.60
C ARG A 343 10.55 -20.61 -3.68
N VAL A 344 9.63 -21.54 -3.36
CA VAL A 344 8.48 -21.87 -4.21
C VAL A 344 7.23 -21.81 -3.38
N TYR A 345 6.21 -21.11 -3.87
CA TYR A 345 4.92 -20.98 -3.17
C TYR A 345 3.76 -20.79 -4.14
N LYS A 346 2.57 -21.22 -3.70
CA LYS A 346 1.34 -21.07 -4.48
C LYS A 346 0.64 -19.78 -4.10
N VAL A 347 0.04 -19.12 -5.10
CA VAL A 347 -0.67 -17.86 -4.96
C VAL A 347 -2.07 -18.02 -5.54
N ARG A 348 -3.08 -17.64 -4.76
CA ARG A 348 -4.48 -17.59 -5.20
C ARG A 348 -5.03 -16.18 -5.18
N ARG A 349 -4.47 -15.31 -4.36
CA ARG A 349 -4.87 -13.91 -4.20
C ARG A 349 -3.61 -13.04 -4.17
N GLN A 350 -3.77 -11.76 -4.49
CA GLN A 350 -2.64 -10.81 -4.47
C GLN A 350 -1.85 -10.83 -3.16
N GLY A 351 -2.53 -11.07 -2.09
CA GLY A 351 -1.92 -11.10 -0.79
C GLY A 351 -1.07 -12.33 -0.46
N ASP A 352 -1.15 -13.40 -1.24
CA ASP A 352 -0.29 -14.58 -1.07
C ASP A 352 1.12 -14.32 -1.63
N VAL A 353 1.32 -13.22 -2.36
CA VAL A 353 2.62 -12.85 -2.94
C VAL A 353 3.54 -12.37 -1.82
N LYS A 354 4.65 -13.10 -1.63
CA LYS A 354 5.62 -12.83 -0.58
C LYS A 354 6.61 -11.73 -1.00
N LYS A 355 7.21 -11.05 -0.03
CA LYS A 355 8.31 -10.13 -0.30
C LYS A 355 9.50 -10.86 -0.90
N LYS A 356 10.23 -10.17 -1.78
CA LYS A 356 11.53 -10.64 -2.30
C LYS A 356 12.45 -10.99 -1.14
N LEU A 357 13.22 -12.07 -1.33
CA LEU A 357 14.36 -12.37 -0.47
C LEU A 357 15.53 -11.48 -0.88
N ASP A 358 16.22 -10.90 0.10
CA ASP A 358 17.47 -10.18 -0.14
C ASP A 358 18.58 -11.23 -0.34
N THR A 359 18.78 -11.64 -1.59
CA THR A 359 19.87 -12.52 -1.99
C THR A 359 20.81 -11.76 -2.93
N ARG A 360 22.10 -12.02 -2.82
CA ARG A 360 23.14 -11.42 -3.64
C ARG A 360 23.84 -12.47 -4.52
N GLY A 361 23.10 -13.45 -5.02
CA GLY A 361 23.62 -14.49 -5.90
C GLY A 361 23.75 -14.03 -7.34
N GLY A 362 24.51 -14.78 -8.16
CA GLY A 362 24.47 -14.65 -9.62
C GLY A 362 23.18 -15.22 -10.20
N THR A 363 23.00 -15.16 -11.53
CA THR A 363 21.80 -15.63 -12.22
C THR A 363 22.05 -16.94 -12.97
N ALA A 364 21.21 -17.96 -12.73
CA ALA A 364 21.13 -19.15 -13.54
C ALA A 364 19.67 -19.49 -13.87
N PHE A 365 19.38 -19.75 -15.13
CA PHE A 365 18.03 -20.11 -15.58
C PHE A 365 17.74 -21.61 -15.42
N SER A 366 18.78 -22.45 -15.54
CA SER A 366 18.69 -23.91 -15.47
C SER A 366 17.97 -24.47 -14.24
N PRO A 367 18.09 -23.91 -13.01
CA PRO A 367 17.40 -24.45 -11.84
C PRO A 367 15.87 -24.43 -11.99
N VAL A 368 15.30 -23.40 -12.60
CA VAL A 368 13.84 -23.30 -12.82
C VAL A 368 13.39 -24.39 -13.81
N PHE A 369 14.13 -24.59 -14.90
CA PHE A 369 13.80 -25.62 -15.87
C PHE A 369 14.01 -27.03 -15.32
N GLN A 370 15.02 -27.23 -14.46
CA GLN A 370 15.20 -28.50 -13.73
C GLN A 370 14.00 -28.77 -12.82
N TYR A 371 13.53 -27.77 -12.09
CA TYR A 371 12.33 -27.88 -11.23
C TYR A 371 11.08 -28.28 -12.04
N ILE A 372 10.89 -27.66 -13.22
CA ILE A 372 9.78 -27.99 -14.12
C ILE A 372 9.89 -29.44 -14.59
N TYR A 373 11.10 -29.89 -14.89
CA TYR A 373 11.39 -31.28 -15.33
C TYR A 373 11.09 -32.29 -14.22
N ASP A 374 11.63 -32.08 -13.04
CA ASP A 374 11.52 -32.99 -11.89
C ASP A 374 10.05 -33.12 -11.40
N ASN A 375 9.30 -32.02 -11.42
CA ASN A 375 7.90 -32.03 -11.03
C ASN A 375 6.92 -32.33 -12.18
N LYS A 376 7.43 -32.67 -13.38
CA LYS A 376 6.63 -33.03 -14.57
C LYS A 376 5.55 -31.99 -14.95
N LEU A 377 5.89 -30.70 -14.83
CA LEU A 377 4.96 -29.58 -15.01
C LEU A 377 4.76 -29.23 -16.50
N ARG A 378 4.39 -30.21 -17.33
CA ARG A 378 4.29 -30.06 -18.79
C ARG A 378 3.13 -29.18 -19.27
N ASP A 379 2.06 -29.09 -18.48
CA ASP A 379 0.81 -28.39 -18.84
C ASP A 379 0.77 -26.96 -18.26
N HIS A 380 1.94 -26.41 -17.90
CA HIS A 380 2.03 -25.07 -17.31
C HIS A 380 2.54 -24.06 -18.34
N ILE A 381 2.16 -22.79 -18.14
CA ILE A 381 2.75 -21.66 -18.84
C ILE A 381 3.78 -21.05 -17.89
N LEU A 382 5.02 -20.93 -18.34
CA LEU A 382 6.09 -20.27 -17.61
C LEU A 382 6.20 -18.81 -18.05
N ILE A 383 6.14 -17.90 -17.08
CA ILE A 383 6.47 -16.49 -17.27
C ILE A 383 7.73 -16.23 -16.45
N TYR A 384 8.83 -15.91 -17.12
CA TYR A 384 10.13 -15.71 -16.50
C TYR A 384 10.49 -14.22 -16.50
N PHE A 385 10.54 -13.59 -15.34
CA PHE A 385 10.98 -12.20 -15.16
C PHE A 385 12.47 -12.19 -14.83
N THR A 386 13.27 -11.50 -15.62
CA THR A 386 14.73 -11.38 -15.47
C THR A 386 15.22 -10.08 -16.10
N ASP A 387 16.42 -9.63 -15.76
CA ASP A 387 17.14 -8.57 -16.46
C ASP A 387 17.77 -9.02 -17.79
N GLY A 388 17.72 -10.32 -18.07
CA GLY A 388 18.26 -10.94 -19.26
C GLY A 388 19.71 -11.43 -19.12
N MET A 389 20.37 -11.09 -18.01
CA MET A 389 21.76 -11.50 -17.75
C MET A 389 21.81 -12.81 -16.97
N GLY A 390 22.40 -13.84 -17.54
CA GLY A 390 22.50 -15.16 -16.91
C GLY A 390 23.39 -16.12 -17.69
N GLU A 391 23.12 -17.42 -17.59
CA GLU A 391 23.86 -18.43 -18.31
C GLU A 391 23.62 -18.38 -19.82
N GLU A 392 24.65 -18.66 -20.62
CA GLU A 392 24.56 -18.68 -22.10
C GLU A 392 23.87 -19.94 -22.64
N LYS A 393 23.85 -21.04 -21.89
CA LYS A 393 23.27 -22.32 -22.31
C LYS A 393 22.57 -22.99 -21.14
N LEU A 394 21.35 -23.46 -21.37
CA LEU A 394 20.64 -24.27 -20.38
C LEU A 394 21.27 -25.63 -20.20
N LYS A 395 21.43 -26.06 -18.97
CA LYS A 395 21.91 -27.42 -18.61
C LYS A 395 20.85 -28.48 -18.85
N VAL A 396 19.59 -28.10 -18.89
CA VAL A 396 18.43 -28.98 -19.06
C VAL A 396 17.64 -28.54 -20.30
N LYS A 397 17.31 -29.50 -21.17
CA LYS A 397 16.44 -29.22 -22.31
C LYS A 397 15.05 -28.80 -21.81
N PRO A 398 14.51 -27.64 -22.27
CA PRO A 398 13.17 -27.22 -21.86
C PRO A 398 12.14 -28.26 -22.31
N ILE A 399 11.28 -28.67 -21.40
CA ILE A 399 10.15 -29.53 -21.73
C ILE A 399 9.12 -28.63 -22.43
N ASN A 400 8.17 -29.22 -23.18
CA ASN A 400 7.08 -28.55 -23.91
C ASN A 400 6.21 -27.65 -22.99
N CYS A 401 6.85 -26.71 -22.27
CA CYS A 401 6.25 -25.66 -21.46
C CYS A 401 6.33 -24.37 -22.28
N LYS A 402 5.18 -23.74 -22.53
CA LYS A 402 5.19 -22.44 -23.19
C LYS A 402 5.86 -21.43 -22.28
N THR A 403 6.95 -20.84 -22.74
CA THR A 403 7.76 -19.90 -21.97
C THR A 403 7.60 -18.49 -22.54
N LEU A 404 7.33 -17.54 -21.67
CA LEU A 404 7.38 -16.11 -21.92
C LEU A 404 8.50 -15.52 -21.07
N TRP A 405 9.48 -14.93 -21.70
CA TRP A 405 10.52 -14.15 -21.06
C TRP A 405 10.08 -12.70 -20.98
N VAL A 406 10.18 -12.11 -19.81
CA VAL A 406 9.87 -10.70 -19.56
C VAL A 406 11.12 -10.01 -19.08
N LEU A 407 11.75 -9.24 -19.97
CA LEU A 407 12.99 -8.53 -19.68
C LEU A 407 12.70 -7.20 -19.01
N THR A 408 13.39 -6.91 -17.91
CA THR A 408 13.19 -5.71 -17.07
C THR A 408 14.39 -4.79 -17.06
N GLY A 409 15.55 -5.24 -17.50
CA GLY A 409 16.82 -4.51 -17.47
C GLY A 409 17.03 -3.52 -18.63
N ALA A 410 18.21 -2.93 -18.65
CA ALA A 410 18.67 -2.08 -19.75
C ALA A 410 18.99 -2.87 -21.03
N GLU A 411 19.29 -4.13 -20.88
CA GLU A 411 19.64 -5.02 -21.98
C GLU A 411 18.41 -5.40 -22.81
N GLU A 412 18.63 -5.53 -24.14
CA GLU A 412 17.53 -5.82 -25.08
C GLU A 412 17.41 -7.29 -25.41
N THR A 413 18.39 -8.08 -25.04
CA THR A 413 18.53 -9.48 -25.42
C THR A 413 18.76 -10.36 -24.20
N LEU A 414 18.26 -11.59 -24.29
CA LEU A 414 18.54 -12.64 -23.33
C LEU A 414 19.95 -13.18 -23.57
N SER A 415 20.71 -13.45 -22.51
CA SER A 415 22.07 -14.02 -22.60
C SER A 415 22.14 -15.42 -23.21
N LEU A 416 21.02 -16.14 -23.31
CA LEU A 416 20.97 -17.47 -23.94
C LEU A 416 21.29 -17.38 -25.43
N ARG A 417 22.22 -18.21 -25.90
CA ARG A 417 22.60 -18.31 -27.34
C ARG A 417 21.45 -18.75 -28.24
N GLU A 418 20.60 -19.63 -27.72
CA GLU A 418 19.41 -20.13 -28.42
C GLU A 418 18.16 -19.83 -27.55
N PRO A 419 17.63 -18.59 -27.58
CA PRO A 419 16.45 -18.27 -26.84
C PRO A 419 15.24 -18.97 -27.43
N PHE A 420 14.40 -19.53 -26.58
CA PHE A 420 13.15 -20.20 -26.97
C PHE A 420 11.96 -19.53 -26.28
N GLY A 421 10.80 -19.66 -26.86
CA GLY A 421 9.59 -19.00 -26.39
C GLY A 421 9.45 -17.54 -26.89
N GLU A 422 8.53 -16.82 -26.32
CA GLU A 422 8.33 -15.41 -26.64
C GLU A 422 9.12 -14.52 -25.67
N ILE A 423 9.68 -13.42 -26.18
CA ILE A 423 10.40 -12.42 -25.38
C ILE A 423 9.61 -11.12 -25.41
N LYS A 424 9.35 -10.55 -24.25
CA LYS A 424 8.73 -9.23 -24.07
C LYS A 424 9.65 -8.36 -23.23
N LYS A 425 9.72 -7.06 -23.53
CA LYS A 425 10.47 -6.09 -22.75
C LYS A 425 9.50 -5.14 -22.03
N LEU A 426 9.75 -4.89 -20.77
CA LEU A 426 9.11 -3.79 -20.04
C LEU A 426 9.84 -2.50 -20.39
N SER A 427 9.12 -1.54 -20.98
CA SER A 427 9.70 -0.27 -21.40
C SER A 427 9.97 0.60 -20.19
N GLY A 428 11.22 0.63 -19.75
CA GLY A 428 11.67 1.56 -18.73
C GLY A 428 11.71 2.99 -19.29
N LYS A 429 10.67 3.79 -19.10
CA LYS A 429 10.83 5.24 -19.27
C LYS A 429 11.89 5.70 -18.28
N LYS A 430 13.04 6.20 -18.78
CA LYS A 430 14.13 6.77 -17.97
C LYS A 430 13.58 7.89 -17.09
N VAL A 431 13.36 7.61 -15.81
CA VAL A 431 13.09 8.63 -14.79
C VAL A 431 14.44 9.15 -14.33
N LYS A 432 14.60 10.48 -14.27
CA LYS A 432 15.86 11.13 -13.86
C LYS A 432 16.24 10.65 -12.46
N LYS A 433 17.53 10.35 -12.28
CA LYS A 433 18.13 9.67 -11.11
C LYS A 433 17.85 10.29 -9.72
N ASN A 434 17.45 11.54 -9.63
CA ASN A 434 17.24 12.26 -8.37
C ASN A 434 15.83 12.07 -7.75
N ASP A 435 14.84 11.62 -8.54
CA ASP A 435 13.46 11.42 -8.04
C ASP A 435 13.19 9.97 -7.57
N VAL A 436 14.17 9.11 -7.77
CA VAL A 436 14.02 7.65 -7.76
C VAL A 436 14.07 7.08 -6.34
N THR A 437 14.94 7.60 -5.48
CA THR A 437 15.19 6.98 -4.17
C THR A 437 14.00 7.11 -3.21
N ILE A 438 13.25 8.20 -3.31
CA ILE A 438 12.10 8.48 -2.43
C ILE A 438 10.86 7.71 -2.92
N ALA A 439 10.59 7.74 -4.24
CA ALA A 439 9.50 6.97 -4.84
C ALA A 439 9.66 5.45 -4.64
N LEU A 440 10.90 4.95 -4.62
CA LEU A 440 11.24 3.55 -4.39
C LEU A 440 10.91 3.09 -2.97
N GLN A 441 11.07 3.96 -2.00
CA GLN A 441 10.84 3.63 -0.60
C GLN A 441 9.34 3.59 -0.29
N ASP A 442 8.57 4.54 -0.81
CA ASP A 442 7.13 4.61 -0.68
C ASP A 442 6.42 3.46 -1.43
N MET A 443 6.94 3.06 -2.60
CA MET A 443 6.39 1.91 -3.34
C MET A 443 6.75 0.56 -2.73
N LYS A 444 7.95 0.38 -2.18
CA LYS A 444 8.29 -0.82 -1.39
C LYS A 444 7.27 -1.02 -0.27
N GLU A 445 6.70 0.04 0.23
CA GLU A 445 5.72 0.01 1.30
C GLU A 445 4.31 -0.28 0.83
N ILE A 446 3.87 0.34 -0.27
CA ILE A 446 2.57 0.04 -0.87
C ILE A 446 2.52 -1.43 -1.31
N ILE A 447 3.60 -1.95 -1.93
CA ILE A 447 3.73 -3.36 -2.30
C ILE A 447 3.87 -4.25 -1.05
N LYS A 448 4.57 -3.78 -0.02
CA LYS A 448 4.72 -4.45 1.27
C LYS A 448 3.39 -4.59 2.00
N ASP A 449 2.59 -3.54 1.97
CA ASP A 449 1.25 -3.55 2.55
C ASP A 449 0.32 -4.50 1.81
N TRP A 450 0.45 -4.63 0.49
CA TRP A 450 -0.33 -5.58 -0.31
C TRP A 450 0.07 -7.03 -0.04
N ALA A 451 1.37 -7.28 0.16
CA ALA A 451 1.87 -8.61 0.49
C ALA A 451 1.57 -9.04 1.94
N CYS A 452 1.50 -8.10 2.89
CA CYS A 452 1.24 -8.40 4.30
C CYS A 452 -0.25 -8.58 4.65
N ALA A 453 -1.17 -7.96 3.89
CA ALA A 453 -2.61 -8.03 4.18
C ALA A 453 -3.20 -9.42 4.04
N ALA A 454 -2.51 -10.31 3.35
CA ALA A 454 -3.01 -11.64 3.07
C ALA A 454 -2.64 -12.72 4.09
N ASN A 455 -1.69 -12.45 4.96
CA ASN A 455 -1.36 -13.40 6.03
C ASN A 455 -2.37 -13.39 7.21
N GLN A 456 -3.53 -12.74 7.06
CA GLN A 456 -4.52 -12.60 8.14
C GLN A 456 -5.78 -13.47 8.01
N TYR A 457 -5.87 -14.33 7.00
CA TYR A 457 -7.01 -15.25 6.82
C TYR A 457 -6.53 -16.70 6.68
N ILE A 458 -5.63 -17.12 7.57
CA ILE A 458 -5.42 -18.53 7.90
C ILE A 458 -5.55 -18.68 9.41
#